data_edb1e22185f3550e210dde44a60df531
#
_entry.id   edb1e22185f3550e210dde44a60df531
#
_cell.length_a   1.000
_cell.length_b   1.000
_cell.length_c   1.000
_cell.angle_alpha   90.00
_cell.angle_beta   90.00
_cell.angle_gamma   90.00
#
_symmetry.space_group_name_H-M   'P 1'
#
loop_
_entity.id
_entity.type
_entity.pdbx_description
1 polymer ?
#
loop_
_entity_poly.entity_id
_entity_poly.type
_entity_poly.pdbx_seq_one_letter_code
_entity_poly.pdbx_strand_id
1 'polypeptide(L)' 'MKNIIYYIPGDENIEYWKIFDIIKKSGECINTRWDGDYLVQEFKLLDKKYSIYENEELGIQSKIEIEYF' A
#
# COMPACT_ATOMS: atom_id res chain seq x y z
N MET A 1 1.26 4.78 -21.70
CA MET A 1 0.07 4.71 -20.85
C MET A 1 0.34 5.40 -19.52
N LYS A 2 -0.60 6.19 -19.04
CA LYS A 2 -0.39 7.00 -17.84
C LYS A 2 -1.06 6.32 -16.63
N ASN A 3 -0.25 5.98 -15.64
CA ASN A 3 -0.77 5.40 -14.41
C ASN A 3 -1.22 6.50 -13.45
N ILE A 4 -2.34 6.26 -12.80
CA ILE A 4 -2.86 7.18 -11.79
C ILE A 4 -2.49 6.61 -10.42
N ILE A 5 -1.80 7.41 -9.61
CA ILE A 5 -1.39 6.99 -8.28
C ILE A 5 -2.24 7.73 -7.26
N TYR A 6 -2.92 6.97 -6.41
CA TYR A 6 -3.65 7.51 -5.28
C TYR A 6 -2.88 7.20 -4.00
N TYR A 7 -2.92 8.15 -3.10
CA TYR A 7 -2.24 8.07 -1.81
C TYR A 7 -3.26 8.04 -0.69
N ILE A 8 -3.20 7.02 0.16
CA ILE A 8 -4.08 6.89 1.31
C ILE A 8 -3.21 6.84 2.57
N PRO A 9 -3.22 7.87 3.39
CA PRO A 9 -2.47 7.85 4.65
C PRO A 9 -3.10 6.92 5.66
N GLY A 10 -2.26 6.24 6.45
CA GLY A 10 -2.71 5.21 7.38
C GLY A 10 -3.14 5.68 8.76
N ASP A 11 -2.84 6.92 9.09
CA ASP A 11 -3.06 7.42 10.44
C ASP A 11 -4.56 7.62 10.73
N GLU A 12 -5.11 6.81 11.62
CA GLU A 12 -6.53 6.84 12.04
C GLU A 12 -7.54 6.84 10.88
N ASN A 13 -7.14 6.40 9.70
CA ASN A 13 -7.97 6.42 8.53
C ASN A 13 -8.68 5.07 8.35
N ILE A 14 -10.01 5.08 8.50
CA ILE A 14 -10.82 3.87 8.37
C ILE A 14 -10.70 3.28 6.96
N GLU A 15 -10.65 4.13 5.94
CA GLU A 15 -10.52 3.69 4.56
C GLU A 15 -9.20 2.94 4.33
N TYR A 16 -8.11 3.43 4.91
CA TYR A 16 -6.81 2.75 4.85
C TYR A 16 -6.92 1.32 5.36
N TRP A 17 -7.53 1.14 6.54
CA TRP A 17 -7.61 -0.17 7.16
C TRP A 17 -8.53 -1.13 6.41
N LYS A 18 -9.58 -0.61 5.79
CA LYS A 18 -10.46 -1.43 4.94
C LYS A 18 -9.72 -1.93 3.70
N ILE A 19 -9.01 -1.04 3.03
CA ILE A 19 -8.23 -1.38 1.84
C ILE A 19 -7.09 -2.31 2.20
N PHE A 20 -6.38 -2.02 3.28
CA PHE A 20 -5.31 -2.86 3.80
C PHE A 20 -5.79 -4.31 4.00
N ASP A 21 -6.95 -4.47 4.63
CA ASP A 21 -7.52 -5.78 4.91
C ASP A 21 -7.86 -6.54 3.63
N ILE A 22 -8.49 -5.86 2.67
CA ILE A 22 -8.83 -6.45 1.38
C ILE A 22 -7.59 -6.88 0.62
N ILE A 23 -6.56 -6.06 0.59
CA ILE A 23 -5.31 -6.36 -0.09
C ILE A 23 -4.64 -7.58 0.53
N LYS A 24 -4.56 -7.63 1.85
CA LYS A 24 -3.92 -8.76 2.55
C LYS A 24 -4.66 -10.08 2.35
N LYS A 25 -5.99 -10.02 2.23
CA LYS A 25 -6.81 -11.24 2.06
C LYS A 25 -6.91 -11.69 0.61
N SER A 26 -7.05 -10.77 -0.31
CA SER A 26 -7.40 -11.07 -1.69
C SER A 26 -6.32 -10.75 -2.71
N GLY A 27 -5.35 -9.89 -2.35
CA GLY A 27 -4.27 -9.51 -3.25
C GLY A 27 -3.17 -10.55 -3.31
N GLU A 28 -2.44 -10.56 -4.42
CA GLU A 28 -1.27 -11.39 -4.61
C GLU A 28 -0.02 -10.56 -4.35
N CYS A 29 0.78 -10.96 -3.37
CA CYS A 29 2.05 -10.28 -3.08
C CYS A 29 3.05 -10.60 -4.17
N ILE A 30 3.44 -9.59 -4.93
CA ILE A 30 4.35 -9.76 -6.07
C ILE A 30 5.77 -9.29 -5.79
N ASN A 31 5.97 -8.48 -4.77
CA ASN A 31 7.29 -7.98 -4.42
C ASN A 31 7.31 -7.43 -2.99
N THR A 32 8.47 -7.52 -2.36
CA THR A 32 8.73 -6.92 -1.06
C THR A 32 10.10 -6.25 -1.13
N ARG A 33 10.18 -5.00 -0.72
CA ARG A 33 11.42 -4.23 -0.78
C ARG A 33 11.50 -3.20 0.34
N TRP A 34 12.67 -2.64 0.53
CA TRP A 34 12.87 -1.51 1.44
C TRP A 34 13.00 -0.23 0.62
N ASP A 35 12.34 0.82 1.08
CA ASP A 35 12.45 2.15 0.51
C ASP A 35 12.74 3.12 1.66
N GLY A 36 14.02 3.39 1.88
CA GLY A 36 14.44 4.14 3.05
C GLY A 36 14.05 3.38 4.32
N ASP A 37 13.25 4.01 5.16
CA ASP A 37 12.79 3.43 6.42
C ASP A 37 11.48 2.65 6.27
N TYR A 38 10.94 2.58 5.06
CA TYR A 38 9.68 1.88 4.80
C TYR A 38 9.92 0.47 4.31
N LEU A 39 9.19 -0.48 4.88
CA LEU A 39 9.02 -1.80 4.29
C LEU A 39 7.86 -1.70 3.32
N VAL A 40 8.12 -1.97 2.05
CA VAL A 40 7.13 -1.85 0.99
C VAL A 40 6.75 -3.23 0.49
N GLN A 41 5.47 -3.55 0.61
CA GLN A 41 4.91 -4.78 0.06
C GLN A 41 4.01 -4.41 -1.10
N GLU A 42 4.30 -4.98 -2.27
CA GLU A 42 3.55 -4.70 -3.48
C GLU A 42 2.61 -5.86 -3.78
N PHE A 43 1.35 -5.52 -3.99
CA PHE A 43 0.29 -6.50 -4.24
C PHE A 43 -0.41 -6.19 -5.55
N LYS A 44 -0.77 -7.25 -6.26
CA LYS A 44 -1.62 -7.14 -7.45
C LYS A 44 -3.01 -7.62 -7.10
N LEU A 45 -4.02 -6.84 -7.44
CA LEU A 45 -5.42 -7.19 -7.25
C LEU A 45 -6.22 -6.60 -8.41
N LEU A 46 -6.77 -7.48 -9.24
CA LEU A 46 -7.48 -7.08 -10.47
C LEU A 46 -6.54 -6.31 -11.40
N ASP A 47 -6.94 -5.11 -11.82
CA ASP A 47 -6.17 -4.27 -12.72
C ASP A 47 -5.36 -3.17 -12.00
N LYS A 48 -5.12 -3.37 -10.71
CA LYS A 48 -4.44 -2.38 -9.87
C LYS A 48 -3.25 -3.00 -9.16
N LYS A 49 -2.27 -2.16 -8.88
CA LYS A 49 -1.13 -2.50 -8.04
C LYS A 49 -1.21 -1.65 -6.78
N TYR A 50 -1.17 -2.30 -5.64
CA TYR A 50 -1.19 -1.65 -4.35
C TYR A 50 0.18 -1.77 -3.72
N SER A 51 0.73 -0.65 -3.23
CA SER A 51 2.00 -0.65 -2.52
C SER A 51 1.73 -0.20 -1.09
N ILE A 52 1.95 -1.09 -0.14
CA ILE A 52 1.76 -0.81 1.28
C ILE A 52 3.10 -0.42 1.88
N TYR A 53 3.20 0.81 2.36
CA TYR A 53 4.40 1.34 3.00
C TYR A 53 4.20 1.30 4.51
N GLU A 54 4.98 0.48 5.19
CA GLU A 54 4.92 0.36 6.65
C GLU A 54 6.23 0.84 7.28
N ASN A 55 6.11 1.56 8.38
CA ASN A 55 7.26 1.99 9.15
C ASN A 55 7.00 1.69 10.62
N GLU A 56 7.97 1.06 11.28
CA GLU A 56 7.85 0.67 12.69
C GLU A 56 8.19 1.80 13.65
N GLU A 57 8.79 2.89 13.15
CA GLU A 57 9.13 4.01 14.01
C GLU A 57 7.90 4.82 14.40
N LEU A 58 7.86 5.22 15.66
CA LEU A 58 6.78 6.05 16.17
C LEU A 58 6.77 7.42 15.48
N GLY A 59 5.59 7.84 15.08
CA GLY A 59 5.39 9.14 14.47
C GLY A 59 5.56 9.18 12.96
N ILE A 60 5.96 8.07 12.33
CA ILE A 60 6.03 7.99 10.88
C ILE A 60 4.78 7.29 10.38
N GLN A 61 4.08 7.96 9.48
CA GLN A 61 2.81 7.52 8.98
C GLN A 61 2.94 6.45 7.89
N SER A 62 2.23 5.35 8.06
CA SER A 62 2.10 4.34 7.02
C SER A 62 1.20 4.86 5.89
N LYS A 63 1.37 4.32 4.70
CA LYS A 63 0.59 4.76 3.54
C LYS A 63 0.36 3.61 2.57
N ILE A 64 -0.68 3.74 1.76
CA ILE A 64 -0.95 2.85 0.64
C ILE A 64 -0.98 3.67 -0.63
N GLU A 65 -0.21 3.27 -1.62
CA GLU A 65 -0.27 3.86 -2.96
C GLU A 65 -1.00 2.91 -3.89
N ILE A 66 -1.90 3.44 -4.70
CA ILE A 66 -2.70 2.68 -5.65
C ILE A 66 -2.34 3.12 -7.06
N GLU A 67 -1.88 2.17 -7.86
CA GLU A 67 -1.48 2.43 -9.23
C GLU A 67 -2.34 1.59 -10.17
N TYR A 68 -2.91 2.22 -11.18
CA TYR A 68 -3.69 1.53 -12.20
C TYR A 68 -2.79 1.12 -13.36
N PHE A 69 -3.00 -0.07 -13.82
CA PHE A 69 -2.32 -0.57 -15.02
C PHE A 69 -2.98 -0.06 -16.30
#